data_b06d204fd0a2d97797ffc664bc96403d
#
_entry.id   b06d204fd0a2d97797ffc664bc96403d
#
_cell.length_a   1.000
_cell.length_b   1.000
_cell.length_c   1.000
_cell.angle_alpha   90.00
_cell.angle_beta   90.00
_cell.angle_gamma   90.00
#
_symmetry.space_group_name_H-M   'P 1'
#
loop_
_entity.id
_entity.type
_entity.pdbx_description
1 polymer ?
#
loop_
_entity_poly.entity_id
_entity_poly.type
_entity_poly.pdbx_seq_one_letter_code
_entity_poly.pdbx_strand_id
1 'polypeptide(L)'
;MISFLQTYIVEFVLMISFILLRGVGWLGVERLSSWRAAGLGALAIMFLVTSTAHFTGMKYDLAAMMPEPLPNDLWIIYLTGVFEIAGAIGLLIPRTRRLAGIGLVLLMVAVFPANVNAALNGIPFGGEPPTPLWLRAPEQLLFIGMLWWTSIKAHPEKVRPSRLKEPVAGHDLPGAAGHTGGH
;
A
#
# COMPACT_ATOMS: atom_id res chain seq x y z
N MET A 1 -17.38 12.47 -20.32
CA MET A 1 -17.47 12.16 -18.86
C MET A 1 -16.97 10.77 -18.54
N ILE A 2 -17.35 9.73 -19.29
CA ILE A 2 -16.86 8.34 -19.08
C ILE A 2 -15.36 8.24 -19.35
N SER A 3 -14.87 8.82 -20.44
CA SER A 3 -13.43 8.85 -20.80
C SER A 3 -12.56 9.52 -19.70
N PHE A 4 -13.04 10.63 -19.13
CA PHE A 4 -12.35 11.30 -18.02
C PHE A 4 -12.21 10.37 -16.79
N LEU A 5 -13.28 9.66 -16.41
CA LEU A 5 -13.25 8.73 -15.30
C LEU A 5 -12.30 7.55 -15.55
N GLN A 6 -12.22 7.05 -16.79
CA GLN A 6 -11.30 5.96 -17.14
C GLN A 6 -9.83 6.40 -17.04
N THR A 7 -9.51 7.63 -17.45
CA THR A 7 -8.16 8.18 -17.38
C THR A 7 -7.65 8.28 -15.93
N TYR A 8 -8.53 8.67 -15.00
CA TYR A 8 -8.16 8.94 -13.59
C TYR A 8 -8.63 7.86 -12.61
N ILE A 9 -9.00 6.67 -13.10
CA ILE A 9 -9.57 5.62 -12.24
C ILE A 9 -8.62 5.19 -11.12
N VAL A 10 -7.33 5.18 -11.37
CA VAL A 10 -6.31 4.74 -10.41
C VAL A 10 -6.20 5.73 -9.26
N GLU A 11 -6.19 7.05 -9.57
CA GLU A 11 -6.17 8.12 -8.59
C GLU A 11 -7.46 8.15 -7.77
N PHE A 12 -8.60 7.96 -8.43
CA PHE A 12 -9.89 7.87 -7.73
C PHE A 12 -9.94 6.66 -6.80
N VAL A 13 -9.46 5.49 -7.22
CA VAL A 13 -9.38 4.31 -6.37
C VAL A 13 -8.49 4.58 -5.16
N LEU A 14 -7.31 5.17 -5.36
CA LEU A 14 -6.41 5.53 -4.28
C LEU A 14 -7.04 6.51 -3.30
N MET A 15 -7.62 7.61 -3.82
CA MET A 15 -8.21 8.66 -3.01
C MET A 15 -9.43 8.17 -2.22
N ILE A 16 -10.37 7.47 -2.90
CA ILE A 16 -11.58 6.95 -2.26
C ILE A 16 -11.20 5.92 -1.20
N SER A 17 -10.30 4.98 -1.53
CA SER A 17 -9.83 3.98 -0.56
C SER A 17 -9.18 4.63 0.65
N PHE A 18 -8.38 5.68 0.44
CA PHE A 18 -7.74 6.41 1.52
C PHE A 18 -8.77 7.09 2.45
N ILE A 19 -9.75 7.78 1.88
CA ILE A 19 -10.82 8.47 2.63
C ILE A 19 -11.65 7.45 3.41
N LEU A 20 -12.08 6.36 2.78
CA LEU A 20 -12.87 5.33 3.41
C LEU A 20 -12.11 4.65 4.56
N LEU A 21 -10.87 4.24 4.34
CA LEU A 21 -10.05 3.62 5.38
C LEU A 21 -9.78 4.57 6.55
N ARG A 22 -9.59 5.86 6.26
CA ARG A 22 -9.42 6.88 7.29
C ARG A 22 -10.71 7.12 8.07
N GLY A 23 -11.85 7.11 7.39
CA GLY A 23 -13.18 7.19 8.01
C GLY A 23 -13.45 6.00 8.94
N VAL A 24 -13.15 4.78 8.49
CA VAL A 24 -13.25 3.56 9.31
C VAL A 24 -12.34 3.64 10.54
N GLY A 25 -11.16 4.24 10.40
CA GLY A 25 -10.26 4.51 11.53
C GLY A 25 -10.87 5.47 12.58
N TRP A 26 -11.66 6.46 12.14
CA TRP A 26 -12.40 7.36 13.05
C TRP A 26 -13.56 6.67 13.76
N LEU A 27 -14.17 5.68 13.12
CA LEU A 27 -15.25 4.87 13.71
C LEU A 27 -14.75 3.85 14.75
N GLY A 28 -13.46 3.88 15.12
CA GLY A 28 -12.92 3.10 16.23
C GLY A 28 -12.05 1.90 15.83
N VAL A 29 -11.80 1.68 14.54
CA VAL A 29 -10.86 0.63 14.12
C VAL A 29 -9.43 1.13 14.33
N GLU A 30 -8.85 0.83 15.48
CA GLU A 30 -7.50 1.31 15.90
C GLU A 30 -6.40 1.08 14.86
N ARG A 31 -6.45 -0.05 14.14
CA ARG A 31 -5.45 -0.38 13.10
C ARG A 31 -5.42 0.61 11.94
N LEU A 32 -6.54 1.28 11.66
CA LEU A 32 -6.69 2.26 10.58
C LEU A 32 -6.69 3.72 11.07
N SER A 33 -6.46 3.93 12.37
CA SER A 33 -6.50 5.26 12.99
C SER A 33 -5.38 6.19 12.53
N SER A 34 -4.27 5.66 12.02
CA SER A 34 -3.15 6.46 11.53
C SER A 34 -3.25 6.75 10.02
N TRP A 35 -2.85 7.95 9.60
CA TRP A 35 -2.73 8.33 8.18
C TRP A 35 -1.88 7.36 7.38
N ARG A 36 -0.82 6.85 8.01
CA ARG A 36 0.07 5.87 7.41
C ARG A 36 -0.63 4.54 7.13
N ALA A 37 -1.41 4.03 8.09
CA ALA A 37 -2.12 2.77 7.92
C ALA A 37 -3.20 2.88 6.84
N ALA A 38 -3.93 4.00 6.80
CA ALA A 38 -4.88 4.28 5.73
C ALA A 38 -4.18 4.36 4.35
N GLY A 39 -3.01 5.03 4.28
CA GLY A 39 -2.21 5.10 3.06
C GLY A 39 -1.69 3.76 2.58
N LEU A 40 -1.22 2.89 3.50
CA LEU A 40 -0.81 1.52 3.17
C LEU A 40 -1.97 0.69 2.60
N GLY A 41 -3.15 0.77 3.24
CA GLY A 41 -4.33 0.08 2.77
C GLY A 41 -4.80 0.60 1.40
N ALA A 42 -4.79 1.91 1.20
CA ALA A 42 -5.19 2.53 -0.06
C ALA A 42 -4.24 2.13 -1.21
N LEU A 43 -2.92 2.15 -0.98
CA LEU A 43 -1.94 1.66 -1.96
C LEU A 43 -2.13 0.18 -2.26
N ALA A 44 -2.37 -0.65 -1.25
CA ALA A 44 -2.60 -2.07 -1.46
C ALA A 44 -3.86 -2.31 -2.33
N ILE A 45 -4.96 -1.61 -2.05
CA ILE A 45 -6.18 -1.69 -2.86
C ILE A 45 -5.91 -1.22 -4.30
N MET A 46 -5.23 -0.09 -4.46
CA MET A 46 -4.87 0.44 -5.77
C MET A 46 -4.07 -0.59 -6.59
N PHE A 47 -2.99 -1.16 -6.04
CA PHE A 47 -2.17 -2.15 -6.74
C PHE A 47 -2.94 -3.45 -7.03
N LEU A 48 -3.86 -3.87 -6.16
CA LEU A 48 -4.74 -5.02 -6.46
C LEU A 48 -5.69 -4.72 -7.62
N VAL A 49 -6.24 -3.51 -7.69
CA VAL A 49 -7.09 -3.10 -8.81
C VAL A 49 -6.30 -3.00 -10.10
N THR A 50 -5.13 -2.35 -10.09
CA THR A 50 -4.30 -2.20 -11.29
C THR A 50 -3.77 -3.54 -11.78
N SER A 51 -3.44 -4.47 -10.88
CA SER A 51 -2.98 -5.81 -11.25
C SER A 51 -4.00 -6.58 -12.10
N THR A 52 -5.30 -6.28 -12.01
CA THR A 52 -6.32 -6.94 -12.83
C THR A 52 -6.09 -6.76 -14.34
N ALA A 53 -5.49 -5.64 -14.75
CA ALA A 53 -5.16 -5.37 -16.15
C ALA A 53 -4.23 -6.44 -16.74
N HIS A 54 -3.32 -7.00 -15.94
CA HIS A 54 -2.35 -8.02 -16.34
C HIS A 54 -2.99 -9.39 -16.65
N PHE A 55 -4.22 -9.64 -16.14
CA PHE A 55 -4.91 -10.92 -16.25
C PHE A 55 -6.18 -10.85 -17.10
N THR A 56 -6.59 -9.65 -17.52
CA THR A 56 -7.77 -9.41 -18.36
C THR A 56 -7.39 -9.18 -19.82
N GLY A 57 -8.33 -8.75 -20.66
CA GLY A 57 -8.06 -8.35 -22.05
C GLY A 57 -7.05 -7.22 -22.20
N MET A 58 -6.92 -6.36 -21.19
CA MET A 58 -5.96 -5.25 -21.17
C MET A 58 -4.48 -5.67 -21.18
N LYS A 59 -4.20 -6.94 -20.90
CA LYS A 59 -2.82 -7.47 -21.00
C LYS A 59 -2.20 -7.30 -22.40
N TYR A 60 -3.01 -7.32 -23.44
CA TYR A 60 -2.53 -7.11 -24.81
C TYR A 60 -2.14 -5.65 -25.05
N ASP A 61 -2.87 -4.71 -24.43
CA ASP A 61 -2.52 -3.29 -24.49
C ASP A 61 -1.21 -3.04 -23.72
N LEU A 62 -1.03 -3.68 -22.54
CA LEU A 62 0.21 -3.63 -21.78
C LEU A 62 1.40 -4.18 -22.57
N ALA A 63 1.19 -5.29 -23.29
CA ALA A 63 2.23 -5.86 -24.17
C ALA A 63 2.57 -4.92 -25.32
N ALA A 64 1.56 -4.28 -25.94
CA ALA A 64 1.76 -3.30 -27.00
C ALA A 64 2.53 -2.05 -26.54
N MET A 65 2.46 -1.69 -25.25
CA MET A 65 3.20 -0.56 -24.68
C MET A 65 4.71 -0.85 -24.50
N MET A 66 5.16 -2.10 -24.57
CA MET A 66 6.57 -2.44 -24.38
C MET A 66 7.44 -1.81 -25.48
N PRO A 67 8.49 -1.04 -25.11
CA PRO A 67 9.39 -0.44 -26.10
C PRO A 67 10.38 -1.48 -26.65
N GLU A 68 10.74 -1.34 -27.93
CA GLU A 68 11.87 -2.12 -28.47
C GLU A 68 13.20 -1.71 -27.79
N PRO A 69 14.13 -2.64 -27.56
CA PRO A 69 14.14 -4.06 -27.93
C PRO A 69 13.57 -5.01 -26.85
N LEU A 70 12.73 -4.52 -25.92
CA LEU A 70 12.18 -5.38 -24.88
C LEU A 70 11.17 -6.39 -25.49
N PRO A 71 11.21 -7.66 -25.06
CA PRO A 71 10.25 -8.63 -25.52
C PRO A 71 8.84 -8.25 -25.06
N ASN A 72 7.87 -8.27 -25.98
CA ASN A 72 6.45 -8.01 -25.70
C ASN A 72 5.67 -9.29 -25.34
N ASP A 73 6.36 -10.26 -24.78
CA ASP A 73 5.79 -11.54 -24.40
C ASP A 73 4.83 -11.42 -23.22
N LEU A 74 3.69 -12.08 -23.31
CA LEU A 74 2.67 -12.05 -22.27
C LEU A 74 3.14 -12.58 -20.90
N TRP A 75 4.18 -13.44 -20.87
CA TRP A 75 4.70 -13.94 -19.60
C TRP A 75 5.30 -12.82 -18.74
N ILE A 76 5.91 -11.80 -19.35
CA ILE A 76 6.43 -10.62 -18.62
C ILE A 76 5.27 -9.83 -18.02
N ILE A 77 4.19 -9.67 -18.78
CA ILE A 77 2.98 -8.97 -18.31
C ILE A 77 2.37 -9.71 -17.13
N TYR A 78 2.24 -11.04 -17.21
CA TYR A 78 1.76 -11.83 -16.05
C TYR A 78 2.70 -11.73 -14.85
N LEU A 79 4.01 -11.76 -15.07
CA LEU A 79 5.00 -11.67 -13.99
C LEU A 79 4.92 -10.33 -13.26
N THR A 80 4.78 -9.22 -13.98
CA THR A 80 4.60 -7.89 -13.38
C THR A 80 3.31 -7.82 -12.58
N GLY A 81 2.21 -8.38 -13.08
CA GLY A 81 0.94 -8.48 -12.34
C GLY A 81 1.07 -9.30 -11.04
N VAL A 82 1.80 -10.42 -11.07
CA VAL A 82 2.09 -11.21 -9.87
C VAL A 82 2.92 -10.40 -8.85
N PHE A 83 3.91 -9.63 -9.31
CA PHE A 83 4.69 -8.76 -8.44
C PHE A 83 3.86 -7.62 -7.84
N GLU A 84 2.90 -7.05 -8.58
CA GLU A 84 1.96 -6.07 -8.03
C GLU A 84 1.12 -6.67 -6.91
N ILE A 85 0.54 -7.85 -7.12
CA ILE A 85 -0.27 -8.55 -6.10
C ILE A 85 0.59 -8.89 -4.88
N ALA A 86 1.77 -9.47 -5.09
CA ALA A 86 2.68 -9.82 -4.00
C ALA A 86 3.11 -8.58 -3.21
N GLY A 87 3.40 -7.49 -3.92
CA GLY A 87 3.72 -6.20 -3.32
C GLY A 87 2.56 -5.64 -2.51
N ALA A 88 1.34 -5.64 -3.05
CA ALA A 88 0.14 -5.16 -2.37
C ALA A 88 -0.13 -5.93 -1.06
N ILE A 89 -0.05 -7.27 -1.10
CA ILE A 89 -0.18 -8.11 0.09
C ILE A 89 0.96 -7.83 1.07
N GLY A 90 2.19 -7.73 0.57
CA GLY A 90 3.39 -7.47 1.39
C GLY A 90 3.37 -6.13 2.11
N LEU A 91 2.71 -5.09 1.55
CA LEU A 91 2.50 -3.80 2.23
C LEU A 91 1.68 -3.93 3.51
N LEU A 92 0.72 -4.86 3.55
CA LEU A 92 -0.18 -5.05 4.69
C LEU A 92 0.49 -5.84 5.82
N ILE A 93 1.52 -6.62 5.52
CA ILE A 93 2.23 -7.46 6.48
C ILE A 93 3.40 -6.67 7.07
N PRO A 94 3.44 -6.38 8.39
CA PRO A 94 4.48 -5.52 8.98
C PRO A 94 5.93 -5.97 8.71
N ARG A 95 6.17 -7.28 8.68
CA ARG A 95 7.51 -7.86 8.47
C ARG A 95 8.04 -7.68 7.05
N THR A 96 7.17 -7.72 6.05
CA THR A 96 7.54 -7.63 4.62
C THR A 96 7.30 -6.25 4.04
N ARG A 97 6.62 -5.36 4.76
CA ARG A 97 6.17 -4.03 4.30
C ARG A 97 7.27 -3.21 3.62
N ARG A 98 8.44 -3.12 4.24
CA ARG A 98 9.56 -2.36 3.69
C ARG A 98 10.08 -2.97 2.39
N LEU A 99 10.24 -4.29 2.36
CA LEU A 99 10.68 -5.01 1.16
C LEU A 99 9.67 -4.88 0.03
N ALA A 100 8.38 -5.05 0.34
CA ALA A 100 7.28 -4.89 -0.61
C ALA A 100 7.25 -3.46 -1.18
N GLY A 101 7.40 -2.44 -0.33
CA GLY A 101 7.46 -1.06 -0.77
C GLY A 101 8.63 -0.77 -1.71
N ILE A 102 9.83 -1.28 -1.39
CA ILE A 102 11.01 -1.16 -2.27
C ILE A 102 10.75 -1.90 -3.59
N GLY A 103 10.23 -3.14 -3.54
CA GLY A 103 9.91 -3.92 -4.72
C GLY A 103 8.91 -3.23 -5.64
N LEU A 104 7.84 -2.65 -5.08
CA LEU A 104 6.86 -1.89 -5.87
C LEU A 104 7.46 -0.62 -6.48
N VAL A 105 8.32 0.11 -5.77
CA VAL A 105 9.03 1.26 -6.34
C VAL A 105 9.90 0.83 -7.52
N LEU A 106 10.66 -0.25 -7.36
CA LEU A 106 11.50 -0.77 -8.45
C LEU A 106 10.65 -1.23 -9.64
N LEU A 107 9.52 -1.89 -9.38
CA LEU A 107 8.59 -2.31 -10.41
C LEU A 107 8.03 -1.10 -11.18
N MET A 108 7.58 -0.06 -10.47
CA MET A 108 7.08 1.17 -11.08
C MET A 108 8.15 1.85 -11.96
N VAL A 109 9.40 1.89 -11.50
CA VAL A 109 10.51 2.43 -12.29
C VAL A 109 10.77 1.56 -13.51
N ALA A 110 10.71 0.24 -13.37
CA ALA A 110 10.93 -0.70 -14.48
C ALA A 110 9.84 -0.65 -15.56
N VAL A 111 8.57 -0.40 -15.19
CA VAL A 111 7.47 -0.29 -16.16
C VAL A 111 7.32 1.12 -16.75
N PHE A 112 8.00 2.12 -16.20
CA PHE A 112 7.89 3.51 -16.69
C PHE A 112 8.29 3.68 -18.17
N PRO A 113 9.33 3.02 -18.70
CA PRO A 113 9.65 3.06 -20.14
C PRO A 113 8.48 2.66 -21.03
N ALA A 114 7.65 1.67 -20.63
CA ALA A 114 6.46 1.29 -21.37
C ALA A 114 5.41 2.42 -21.37
N ASN A 115 5.21 3.11 -20.24
CA ASN A 115 4.34 4.29 -20.16
C ASN A 115 4.83 5.44 -21.04
N VAL A 116 6.15 5.66 -21.10
CA VAL A 116 6.76 6.67 -21.98
C VAL A 116 6.53 6.29 -23.45
N ASN A 117 6.77 5.04 -23.81
CA ASN A 117 6.56 4.53 -25.17
C ASN A 117 5.11 4.70 -25.62
N ALA A 118 4.14 4.35 -24.75
CA ALA A 118 2.72 4.53 -25.05
C ALA A 118 2.36 6.00 -25.27
N ALA A 119 2.84 6.89 -24.40
CA ALA A 119 2.56 8.32 -24.51
C ALA A 119 3.16 8.96 -25.78
N LEU A 120 4.37 8.55 -26.20
CA LEU A 120 5.05 9.09 -27.37
C LEU A 120 4.49 8.53 -28.69
N ASN A 121 4.05 7.28 -28.71
CA ASN A 121 3.58 6.60 -29.92
C ASN A 121 2.06 6.48 -30.02
N GLY A 122 1.31 7.10 -29.08
CA GLY A 122 -0.15 7.11 -29.14
C GLY A 122 -0.79 5.75 -28.92
N ILE A 123 -0.12 4.83 -28.16
CA ILE A 123 -0.61 3.47 -27.95
C ILE A 123 -1.76 3.49 -26.94
N PRO A 124 -2.98 3.08 -27.35
CA PRO A 124 -4.15 3.12 -26.48
C PRO A 124 -4.05 2.11 -25.36
N PHE A 125 -4.74 2.39 -24.26
CA PHE A 125 -4.90 1.49 -23.13
C PHE A 125 -6.37 1.41 -22.70
N GLY A 126 -6.93 0.21 -22.64
CA GLY A 126 -8.34 0.01 -22.28
C GLY A 126 -9.33 0.69 -23.25
N GLY A 127 -8.93 0.88 -24.52
CA GLY A 127 -9.73 1.58 -25.53
C GLY A 127 -9.66 3.11 -25.49
N GLU A 128 -8.90 3.68 -24.55
CA GLU A 128 -8.70 5.13 -24.42
C GLU A 128 -7.32 5.56 -24.91
N PRO A 129 -7.14 6.82 -25.37
CA PRO A 129 -5.83 7.37 -25.69
C PRO A 129 -4.87 7.29 -24.50
N PRO A 130 -3.55 7.14 -24.74
CA PRO A 130 -2.58 7.05 -23.64
C PRO A 130 -2.57 8.35 -22.83
N THR A 131 -2.38 8.19 -21.51
CA THR A 131 -2.21 9.32 -20.59
C THR A 131 -0.98 10.14 -21.02
N PRO A 132 -1.11 11.45 -21.22
CA PRO A 132 0.01 12.30 -21.61
C PRO A 132 1.14 12.25 -20.59
N LEU A 133 2.39 12.34 -21.05
CA LEU A 133 3.56 12.14 -20.18
C LEU A 133 3.67 13.20 -19.06
N TRP A 134 3.21 14.45 -19.33
CA TRP A 134 3.20 15.52 -18.34
C TRP A 134 2.26 15.23 -17.16
N LEU A 135 1.29 14.34 -17.32
CA LEU A 135 0.39 13.86 -16.26
C LEU A 135 0.92 12.56 -15.66
N ARG A 136 1.33 11.60 -16.50
CA ARG A 136 1.80 10.29 -16.07
C ARG A 136 3.04 10.33 -15.19
N ALA A 137 3.98 11.25 -15.46
CA ALA A 137 5.20 11.36 -14.66
C ALA A 137 4.92 11.88 -13.24
N PRO A 138 4.14 12.95 -13.01
CA PRO A 138 3.72 13.36 -11.67
C PRO A 138 2.93 12.29 -10.91
N GLU A 139 2.04 11.55 -11.56
CA GLU A 139 1.31 10.41 -10.95
C GLU A 139 2.28 9.36 -10.42
N GLN A 140 3.23 8.97 -11.23
CA GLN A 140 4.26 8.01 -10.83
C GLN A 140 5.06 8.49 -9.62
N LEU A 141 5.48 9.76 -9.62
CA LEU A 141 6.19 10.35 -8.50
C LEU A 141 5.33 10.40 -7.23
N LEU A 142 4.03 10.67 -7.36
CA LEU A 142 3.08 10.62 -6.26
C LEU A 142 3.03 9.22 -5.63
N PHE A 143 2.87 8.18 -6.43
CA PHE A 143 2.79 6.81 -5.94
C PHE A 143 4.10 6.34 -5.30
N ILE A 144 5.25 6.67 -5.92
CA ILE A 144 6.57 6.40 -5.35
C ILE A 144 6.75 7.15 -4.02
N GLY A 145 6.36 8.42 -3.95
CA GLY A 145 6.41 9.22 -2.73
C GLY A 145 5.54 8.66 -1.62
N MET A 146 4.33 8.20 -1.94
CA MET A 146 3.43 7.55 -0.98
C MET A 146 3.99 6.21 -0.49
N LEU A 147 4.56 5.38 -1.38
CA LEU A 147 5.24 4.14 -1.00
C LEU A 147 6.43 4.43 -0.07
N TRP A 148 7.24 5.43 -0.41
CA TRP A 148 8.35 5.84 0.43
C TRP A 148 7.90 6.27 1.81
N TRP A 149 6.93 7.17 1.89
CA TRP A 149 6.41 7.69 3.15
C TRP A 149 5.75 6.60 4.00
N THR A 150 4.93 5.73 3.40
CA THR A 150 4.11 4.77 4.15
C THR A 150 4.85 3.50 4.52
N SER A 151 5.76 3.01 3.67
CA SER A 151 6.36 1.68 3.82
C SER A 151 7.87 1.68 4.05
N ILE A 152 8.62 2.60 3.42
CA ILE A 152 10.09 2.56 3.40
C ILE A 152 10.69 3.42 4.51
N LYS A 153 10.20 4.66 4.69
CA LYS A 153 10.70 5.58 5.72
C LYS A 153 10.57 4.92 7.10
N ALA A 154 11.69 4.77 7.79
CA ALA A 154 11.70 4.23 9.15
C ALA A 154 10.82 5.10 10.07
N HIS A 155 9.82 4.48 10.67
CA HIS A 155 9.02 5.11 11.71
C HIS A 155 9.35 4.36 13.00
N PRO A 156 9.82 5.06 14.04
CA PRO A 156 9.96 4.43 15.35
C PRO A 156 8.58 3.92 15.74
N GLU A 157 8.45 2.61 15.85
CA GLU A 157 7.27 1.99 16.43
C GLU A 157 7.19 2.50 17.87
N LYS A 158 6.13 3.24 18.21
CA LYS A 158 5.86 3.59 19.60
C LYS A 158 5.61 2.27 20.31
N VAL A 159 6.65 1.73 20.93
CA VAL A 159 6.52 0.64 21.90
C VAL A 159 5.58 1.18 22.95
N ARG A 160 4.32 0.75 22.95
CA ARG A 160 3.44 0.99 24.11
C ARG A 160 4.16 0.35 25.29
N PRO A 161 4.47 1.13 26.35
CA PRO A 161 4.94 0.49 27.56
C PRO A 161 3.86 -0.52 27.94
N SER A 162 4.24 -1.81 27.98
CA SER A 162 3.40 -2.82 28.58
C SER A 162 2.97 -2.22 29.92
N ARG A 163 1.65 -2.15 30.18
CA ARG A 163 1.17 -1.83 31.51
C ARG A 163 1.92 -2.77 32.43
N LEU A 164 2.93 -2.22 33.08
CA LEU A 164 3.54 -2.88 34.23
C LEU A 164 2.36 -3.16 35.13
N LYS A 165 2.08 -4.45 35.35
CA LYS A 165 1.13 -4.86 36.37
C LYS A 165 1.51 -4.05 37.59
N GLU A 166 0.61 -3.17 38.04
CA GLU A 166 0.78 -2.52 39.35
C GLU A 166 1.09 -3.62 40.34
N PRO A 167 2.13 -3.45 41.17
CA PRO A 167 2.36 -4.40 42.25
C PRO A 167 1.06 -4.52 43.03
N VAL A 168 0.53 -5.73 43.13
CA VAL A 168 -0.62 -5.99 43.99
C VAL A 168 -0.25 -5.44 45.37
N ALA A 169 -0.89 -4.35 45.77
CA ALA A 169 -0.75 -3.75 47.08
C ALA A 169 -0.97 -4.86 48.13
N GLY A 170 0.01 -4.99 49.02
CA GLY A 170 0.06 -6.06 49.99
C GLY A 170 -1.25 -6.23 50.70
N HIS A 171 -1.69 -7.44 50.78
CA HIS A 171 -2.77 -7.86 51.63
C HIS A 171 -2.26 -7.71 53.07
N ASP A 172 -2.70 -6.61 53.76
CA ASP A 172 -2.47 -6.45 55.18
C ASP A 172 -3.09 -7.62 55.90
N LEU A 173 -2.22 -8.47 56.46
CA LEU A 173 -2.64 -9.53 57.39
C LEU A 173 -3.05 -8.89 58.71
N PRO A 174 -4.27 -9.13 59.22
CA PRO A 174 -4.66 -8.61 60.50
C PRO A 174 -3.86 -9.29 61.62
N GLY A 175 -3.39 -8.41 62.52
CA GLY A 175 -2.46 -8.74 63.58
C GLY A 175 -2.82 -9.94 64.45
N ALA A 176 -1.81 -10.75 64.74
CA ALA A 176 -1.82 -11.72 65.82
C ALA A 176 -1.78 -10.94 67.15
N ALA A 177 -2.91 -10.95 67.86
CA ALA A 177 -3.01 -10.45 69.24
C ALA A 177 -2.15 -11.29 70.17
N GLY A 178 -1.17 -10.67 70.79
CA GLY A 178 -0.35 -11.28 71.81
C GLY A 178 -1.16 -11.59 73.05
N HIS A 179 -1.08 -12.79 73.52
CA HIS A 179 -1.51 -13.19 74.86
C HIS A 179 -0.29 -13.19 75.76
N THR A 180 -0.17 -12.21 76.65
CA THR A 180 0.68 -12.23 77.82
C THR A 180 -0.13 -12.77 78.95
N GLY A 181 0.10 -14.01 79.40
CA GLY A 181 -0.34 -14.55 80.64
C GLY A 181 0.82 -14.56 81.64
N GLY A 182 0.64 -13.90 82.75
CA GLY A 182 1.60 -13.86 83.84
C GLY A 182 1.61 -15.14 84.71
N HIS A 183 2.73 -15.31 85.32
CA HIS A 183 3.01 -15.68 86.68
C HIS A 183 4.51 -15.59 86.90
#